data_5bfe0b61b18a837e759180fe478000c2
#
_entry.id   5bfe0b61b18a837e759180fe478000c2
#
_cell.length_a   1.000
_cell.length_b   1.000
_cell.length_c   1.000
_cell.angle_alpha   90.00
_cell.angle_beta   90.00
_cell.angle_gamma   90.00
#
_symmetry.space_group_name_H-M   'P 1'
#
loop_
_entity.id
_entity.type
_entity.pdbx_description
1 polymer ?
#
loop_
_entity_poly.entity_id
_entity_poly.type
_entity_poly.pdbx_seq_one_letter_code
_entity_poly.pdbx_strand_id
1 'polypeptide(L)'
;MNETVMINAYIVISIIIAATDILLAVKSFKKNKTTGRFLGFACVGAAIVDISYLISIISDSYMCMAAMSSIYFISIDFMLVSLLIFMVYFTKGKFSGYGKWMVAFCFLYCIYELIVFAVNPFMEIAIEYKPRDTLIAKYSYHMKPLYELHLIFSYVMVLLVVGLLIRKICKIPHEYRWQYLSVIIGILIIVGSNAIFLFLPGESVVNLLDYSIGGYSVVSFIIYWSCFDYSTHGMLNKLKTSIFENIGQGIVLFDDDEHLILHNERADFSWEKNC
;
A
#
# COMPACT_ATOMS: atom_id res chain seq x y z
N MET A 1 -7.79 1.68 -30.77
CA MET A 1 -7.16 0.43 -30.26
C MET A 1 -8.29 -0.61 -30.19
N ASN A 2 -8.08 -1.84 -30.61
CA ASN A 2 -9.13 -2.86 -30.59
C ASN A 2 -9.48 -3.17 -29.12
N GLU A 3 -10.78 -3.20 -28.76
CA GLU A 3 -11.25 -3.45 -27.39
C GLU A 3 -10.67 -4.75 -26.81
N THR A 4 -10.60 -5.81 -27.61
CA THR A 4 -10.02 -7.09 -27.22
C THR A 4 -8.53 -6.96 -26.81
N VAL A 5 -7.76 -6.11 -27.49
CA VAL A 5 -6.34 -5.87 -27.16
C VAL A 5 -6.22 -5.13 -25.82
N MET A 6 -7.10 -4.18 -25.57
CA MET A 6 -7.14 -3.45 -24.28
C MET A 6 -7.48 -4.40 -23.12
N ILE A 7 -8.50 -5.24 -23.30
CA ILE A 7 -8.93 -6.22 -22.31
C ILE A 7 -7.78 -7.18 -21.98
N ASN A 8 -7.14 -7.76 -22.99
CA ASN A 8 -6.03 -8.68 -22.79
C ASN A 8 -4.84 -8.01 -22.10
N ALA A 9 -4.52 -6.78 -22.47
CA ALA A 9 -3.46 -6.00 -21.82
C ALA A 9 -3.79 -5.75 -20.33
N TYR A 10 -5.03 -5.38 -20.02
CA TYR A 10 -5.49 -5.17 -18.65
C TYR A 10 -5.38 -6.46 -17.82
N ILE A 11 -5.82 -7.60 -18.35
CA ILE A 11 -5.73 -8.91 -17.68
C ILE A 11 -4.25 -9.24 -17.35
N VAL A 12 -3.36 -9.11 -18.34
CA VAL A 12 -1.93 -9.39 -18.13
C VAL A 12 -1.32 -8.46 -17.08
N ILE A 13 -1.62 -7.17 -17.15
CA ILE A 13 -1.15 -6.18 -16.18
C ILE A 13 -1.67 -6.52 -14.77
N SER A 14 -2.96 -6.85 -14.62
CA SER A 14 -3.54 -7.23 -13.32
C SER A 14 -2.89 -8.48 -12.73
N ILE A 15 -2.55 -9.47 -13.54
CA ILE A 15 -1.81 -10.66 -13.07
C ILE A 15 -0.41 -10.28 -12.57
N ILE A 16 0.30 -9.41 -13.29
CA ILE A 16 1.63 -8.93 -12.88
C ILE A 16 1.54 -8.15 -11.57
N ILE A 17 0.51 -7.32 -11.41
CA ILE A 17 0.23 -6.54 -10.20
C ILE A 17 0.01 -7.49 -9.01
N ALA A 18 -0.91 -8.45 -9.13
CA ALA A 18 -1.19 -9.43 -8.07
C ALA A 18 0.07 -10.24 -7.69
N ALA A 19 0.87 -10.68 -8.67
CA ALA A 19 2.14 -11.36 -8.42
C ALA A 19 3.14 -10.46 -7.68
N THR A 20 3.18 -9.16 -7.99
CA THR A 20 4.04 -8.18 -7.30
C THR A 20 3.61 -8.03 -5.85
N ASP A 21 2.32 -7.93 -5.56
CA ASP A 21 1.82 -7.84 -4.17
C ASP A 21 2.10 -9.10 -3.36
N ILE A 22 1.98 -10.29 -3.95
CA ILE A 22 2.40 -11.54 -3.31
C ILE A 22 3.90 -11.53 -2.99
N LEU A 23 4.75 -11.10 -3.92
CA LEU A 23 6.19 -10.99 -3.69
C LEU A 23 6.54 -9.99 -2.59
N LEU A 24 5.85 -8.84 -2.55
CA LEU A 24 6.01 -7.84 -1.49
C LEU A 24 5.54 -8.38 -0.14
N ALA A 25 4.44 -9.14 -0.09
CA ALA A 25 3.98 -9.80 1.11
C ALA A 25 5.04 -10.76 1.67
N VAL A 26 5.58 -11.65 0.85
CA VAL A 26 6.63 -12.61 1.23
C VAL A 26 7.87 -11.88 1.75
N LYS A 27 8.34 -10.83 1.04
CA LYS A 27 9.48 -10.01 1.46
C LYS A 27 9.21 -9.30 2.79
N SER A 28 8.00 -8.78 2.99
CA SER A 28 7.59 -8.08 4.20
C SER A 28 7.55 -9.02 5.41
N PHE A 29 7.01 -10.23 5.26
CA PHE A 29 7.02 -11.25 6.32
C PHE A 29 8.45 -11.68 6.73
N LYS A 30 9.39 -11.73 5.79
CA LYS A 30 10.81 -12.07 6.07
C LYS A 30 11.53 -11.01 6.91
N LYS A 31 11.03 -9.78 7.00
CA LYS A 31 11.66 -8.72 7.81
C LYS A 31 11.55 -8.95 9.34
N ASN A 32 10.82 -9.97 9.79
CA ASN A 32 10.69 -10.44 11.19
C ASN A 32 10.41 -9.31 12.23
N LYS A 33 9.79 -8.22 11.80
CA LYS A 33 9.36 -7.09 12.64
C LYS A 33 7.83 -7.01 12.61
N THR A 34 7.23 -6.49 13.67
CA THR A 34 5.77 -6.28 13.73
C THR A 34 5.27 -5.45 12.53
N THR A 35 6.00 -4.39 12.16
CA THR A 35 5.71 -3.59 10.97
C THR A 35 5.75 -4.43 9.69
N GLY A 36 6.75 -5.30 9.52
CA GLY A 36 6.85 -6.20 8.37
C GLY A 36 5.65 -7.14 8.25
N ARG A 37 5.18 -7.69 9.37
CA ARG A 37 4.00 -8.58 9.38
C ARG A 37 2.73 -7.87 8.93
N PHE A 38 2.44 -6.67 9.45
CA PHE A 38 1.23 -5.94 9.08
C PHE A 38 1.28 -5.37 7.65
N LEU A 39 2.47 -4.97 7.16
CA LEU A 39 2.63 -4.65 5.74
C LEU A 39 2.41 -5.90 4.87
N GLY A 40 2.93 -7.05 5.29
CA GLY A 40 2.70 -8.33 4.61
C GLY A 40 1.21 -8.67 4.51
N PHE A 41 0.44 -8.49 5.59
CA PHE A 41 -1.01 -8.69 5.57
C PHE A 41 -1.72 -7.69 4.65
N ALA A 42 -1.30 -6.42 4.63
CA ALA A 42 -1.86 -5.44 3.69
C ALA A 42 -1.59 -5.83 2.23
N CYS A 43 -0.38 -6.28 1.89
CA CYS A 43 -0.05 -6.77 0.55
C CYS A 43 -0.81 -8.05 0.18
N VAL A 44 -1.06 -8.98 1.12
CA VAL A 44 -1.93 -10.14 0.89
C VAL A 44 -3.35 -9.68 0.57
N GLY A 45 -3.88 -8.72 1.34
CA GLY A 45 -5.19 -8.13 1.08
C GLY A 45 -5.26 -7.52 -0.33
N ALA A 46 -4.25 -6.73 -0.74
CA ALA A 46 -4.16 -6.16 -2.08
C ALA A 46 -4.16 -7.23 -3.18
N ALA A 47 -3.35 -8.29 -3.03
CA ALA A 47 -3.33 -9.40 -3.99
C ALA A 47 -4.68 -10.10 -4.13
N ILE A 48 -5.42 -10.28 -3.02
CA ILE A 48 -6.77 -10.88 -3.07
C ILE A 48 -7.75 -9.91 -3.74
N VAL A 49 -7.65 -8.60 -3.50
CA VAL A 49 -8.43 -7.56 -4.19
C VAL A 49 -8.24 -7.68 -5.70
N ASP A 50 -6.99 -7.71 -6.18
CA ASP A 50 -6.67 -7.80 -7.59
C ASP A 50 -7.22 -9.06 -8.25
N ILE A 51 -6.99 -10.21 -7.62
CA ILE A 51 -7.43 -11.52 -8.14
C ILE A 51 -8.96 -11.62 -8.15
N SER A 52 -9.63 -11.25 -7.07
CA SER A 52 -11.08 -11.33 -6.95
C SER A 52 -11.77 -10.38 -7.92
N TYR A 53 -11.27 -9.17 -8.07
CA TYR A 53 -11.78 -8.22 -9.08
C TYR A 53 -11.60 -8.77 -10.50
N LEU A 54 -10.41 -9.26 -10.84
CA LEU A 54 -10.15 -9.81 -12.16
C LEU A 54 -11.10 -10.96 -12.49
N ILE A 55 -11.32 -11.89 -11.56
CA ILE A 55 -12.27 -12.99 -11.75
C ILE A 55 -13.70 -12.47 -11.88
N SER A 56 -14.08 -11.45 -11.10
CA SER A 56 -15.44 -10.89 -11.15
C SER A 56 -15.76 -10.26 -12.51
N ILE A 57 -14.81 -9.54 -13.14
CA ILE A 57 -15.05 -8.88 -14.42
C ILE A 57 -15.03 -9.81 -15.63
N ILE A 58 -14.31 -10.94 -15.55
CA ILE A 58 -14.25 -11.93 -16.65
C ILE A 58 -15.30 -13.05 -16.52
N SER A 59 -15.99 -13.13 -15.38
CA SER A 59 -16.94 -14.21 -15.12
C SER A 59 -18.25 -14.03 -15.89
N ASP A 60 -18.69 -15.11 -16.51
CA ASP A 60 -20.02 -15.21 -17.15
C ASP A 60 -21.11 -15.59 -16.15
N SER A 61 -20.75 -16.23 -15.05
CA SER A 61 -21.68 -16.71 -14.03
C SER A 61 -21.99 -15.59 -13.04
N TYR A 62 -23.30 -15.28 -12.90
CA TYR A 62 -23.79 -14.33 -11.88
C TYR A 62 -23.27 -14.66 -10.48
N MET A 63 -23.39 -15.93 -10.04
CA MET A 63 -22.99 -16.33 -8.68
C MET A 63 -21.47 -16.20 -8.49
N CYS A 64 -20.67 -16.56 -9.49
CA CYS A 64 -19.22 -16.42 -9.44
C CYS A 64 -18.84 -14.92 -9.36
N MET A 65 -19.40 -14.08 -10.22
CA MET A 65 -19.17 -12.65 -10.23
C MET A 65 -19.56 -12.02 -8.88
N ALA A 66 -20.75 -12.29 -8.35
CA ALA A 66 -21.25 -11.74 -7.10
C ALA A 66 -20.41 -12.20 -5.89
N ALA A 67 -20.02 -13.48 -5.85
CA ALA A 67 -19.13 -13.99 -4.80
C ALA A 67 -17.75 -13.35 -4.86
N MET A 68 -17.13 -13.21 -6.03
CA MET A 68 -15.82 -12.58 -6.20
C MET A 68 -15.87 -11.08 -5.88
N SER A 69 -16.94 -10.38 -6.26
CA SER A 69 -17.17 -8.98 -5.84
C SER A 69 -17.28 -8.86 -4.33
N SER A 70 -17.92 -9.79 -3.64
CA SER A 70 -17.97 -9.79 -2.17
C SER A 70 -16.60 -10.00 -1.54
N ILE A 71 -15.80 -10.94 -2.05
CA ILE A 71 -14.42 -11.17 -1.62
C ILE A 71 -13.57 -9.91 -1.86
N TYR A 72 -13.76 -9.23 -2.98
CA TYR A 72 -13.09 -7.97 -3.31
C TYR A 72 -13.31 -6.92 -2.21
N PHE A 73 -14.56 -6.63 -1.82
CA PHE A 73 -14.85 -5.62 -0.79
C PHE A 73 -14.34 -6.02 0.60
N ILE A 74 -14.54 -7.27 1.01
CA ILE A 74 -14.01 -7.81 2.28
C ILE A 74 -12.48 -7.65 2.32
N SER A 75 -11.80 -7.89 1.20
CA SER A 75 -10.34 -7.81 1.12
C SER A 75 -9.82 -6.38 1.16
N ILE A 76 -10.59 -5.39 0.64
CA ILE A 76 -10.28 -3.96 0.81
C ILE A 76 -10.28 -3.59 2.29
N ASP A 77 -11.30 -3.99 3.05
CA ASP A 77 -11.38 -3.69 4.47
C ASP A 77 -10.22 -4.33 5.24
N PHE A 78 -9.93 -5.60 4.97
CA PHE A 78 -8.79 -6.31 5.56
C PHE A 78 -7.46 -5.61 5.25
N MET A 79 -7.25 -5.18 4.00
CA MET A 79 -6.08 -4.42 3.56
C MET A 79 -5.98 -3.08 4.32
N LEU A 80 -7.07 -2.31 4.39
CA LEU A 80 -7.09 -1.00 5.04
C LEU A 80 -6.81 -1.09 6.54
N VAL A 81 -7.41 -2.06 7.26
CA VAL A 81 -7.13 -2.27 8.68
C VAL A 81 -5.69 -2.71 8.91
N SER A 82 -5.18 -3.60 8.08
CA SER A 82 -3.77 -4.03 8.14
C SER A 82 -2.82 -2.87 7.91
N LEU A 83 -3.13 -2.01 6.93
CA LEU A 83 -2.36 -0.79 6.63
C LEU A 83 -2.43 0.22 7.78
N LEU A 84 -3.60 0.42 8.40
CA LEU A 84 -3.74 1.30 9.55
C LEU A 84 -2.89 0.81 10.74
N ILE A 85 -2.95 -0.48 11.05
CA ILE A 85 -2.14 -1.08 12.11
C ILE A 85 -0.64 -0.92 11.79
N PHE A 86 -0.24 -1.21 10.55
CA PHE A 86 1.11 -0.98 10.08
C PHE A 86 1.55 0.48 10.32
N MET A 87 0.72 1.45 9.91
CA MET A 87 1.03 2.88 10.06
C MET A 87 1.13 3.33 11.51
N VAL A 88 0.35 2.77 12.42
CA VAL A 88 0.48 3.04 13.86
C VAL A 88 1.83 2.56 14.37
N TYR A 89 2.25 1.33 14.04
CA TYR A 89 3.58 0.83 14.44
C TYR A 89 4.71 1.59 13.77
N PHE A 90 4.57 1.93 12.51
CA PHE A 90 5.57 2.65 11.74
C PHE A 90 5.79 4.09 12.25
N THR A 91 4.72 4.78 12.64
CA THR A 91 4.78 6.18 13.07
C THR A 91 5.03 6.35 14.57
N LYS A 92 4.48 5.49 15.41
CA LYS A 92 4.51 5.61 16.88
C LYS A 92 5.30 4.50 17.59
N GLY A 93 5.63 3.42 16.90
CA GLY A 93 6.32 2.25 17.45
C GLY A 93 5.46 1.35 18.33
N LYS A 94 4.39 1.84 18.94
CA LYS A 94 3.48 1.09 19.81
C LYS A 94 2.10 1.73 19.88
N PHE A 95 1.10 0.94 20.26
CA PHE A 95 -0.24 1.46 20.53
C PHE A 95 -0.32 2.20 21.86
N SER A 96 -0.87 3.40 21.84
CA SER A 96 -1.39 4.08 23.04
C SER A 96 -2.80 3.57 23.38
N GLY A 97 -3.32 3.90 24.59
CA GLY A 97 -4.66 3.48 25.03
C GLY A 97 -5.76 3.74 23.97
N TYR A 98 -5.85 4.95 23.46
CA TYR A 98 -6.82 5.32 22.40
C TYR A 98 -6.59 4.57 21.07
N GLY A 99 -5.35 4.28 20.70
CA GLY A 99 -5.05 3.51 19.49
C GLY A 99 -5.57 2.09 19.52
N LYS A 100 -5.59 1.45 20.70
CA LYS A 100 -6.16 0.11 20.87
C LYS A 100 -7.67 0.10 20.63
N TRP A 101 -8.38 1.06 21.18
CA TRP A 101 -9.84 1.19 20.97
C TRP A 101 -10.20 1.50 19.53
N MET A 102 -9.42 2.35 18.87
CA MET A 102 -9.59 2.64 17.44
C MET A 102 -9.48 1.36 16.60
N VAL A 103 -8.41 0.58 16.81
CA VAL A 103 -8.22 -0.69 16.07
C VAL A 103 -9.29 -1.71 16.41
N ALA A 104 -9.70 -1.81 17.68
CA ALA A 104 -10.80 -2.70 18.07
C ALA A 104 -12.12 -2.32 17.36
N PHE A 105 -12.43 -1.03 17.26
CA PHE A 105 -13.59 -0.55 16.52
C PHE A 105 -13.50 -0.90 15.03
N CYS A 106 -12.34 -0.63 14.39
CA CYS A 106 -12.13 -1.00 12.99
C CYS A 106 -12.28 -2.50 12.75
N PHE A 107 -11.79 -3.32 13.68
CA PHE A 107 -11.90 -4.78 13.58
C PHE A 107 -13.36 -5.25 13.71
N LEU A 108 -14.12 -4.69 14.65
CA LEU A 108 -15.56 -5.00 14.79
C LEU A 108 -16.33 -4.58 13.54
N TYR A 109 -15.99 -3.44 12.96
CA TYR A 109 -16.59 -3.01 11.70
C TYR A 109 -16.26 -3.95 10.55
N CYS A 110 -15.03 -4.43 10.42
CA CYS A 110 -14.67 -5.44 9.42
C CYS A 110 -15.46 -6.75 9.57
N ILE A 111 -15.76 -7.17 10.81
CA ILE A 111 -16.63 -8.34 11.03
C ILE A 111 -18.05 -8.07 10.53
N TYR A 112 -18.57 -6.86 10.77
CA TYR A 112 -19.87 -6.44 10.25
C TYR A 112 -19.89 -6.47 8.71
N GLU A 113 -18.90 -5.86 8.05
CA GLU A 113 -18.75 -5.85 6.60
C GLU A 113 -18.60 -7.26 6.01
N LEU A 114 -17.85 -8.13 6.69
CA LEU A 114 -17.72 -9.53 6.27
C LEU A 114 -19.09 -10.21 6.25
N ILE A 115 -19.97 -9.98 7.23
CA ILE A 115 -21.32 -10.54 7.23
C ILE A 115 -22.17 -9.96 6.09
N VAL A 116 -22.14 -8.63 5.93
CA VAL A 116 -22.90 -7.93 4.88
C VAL A 116 -22.54 -8.43 3.48
N PHE A 117 -21.24 -8.45 3.17
CA PHE A 117 -20.79 -8.88 1.84
C PHE A 117 -20.85 -10.39 1.65
N ALA A 118 -20.70 -11.22 2.68
CA ALA A 118 -20.91 -12.67 2.56
C ALA A 118 -22.35 -13.03 2.21
N VAL A 119 -23.32 -12.26 2.68
CA VAL A 119 -24.76 -12.45 2.39
C VAL A 119 -25.17 -11.81 1.05
N ASN A 120 -24.43 -10.78 0.60
CA ASN A 120 -24.80 -9.99 -0.57
C ASN A 120 -25.04 -10.79 -1.88
N PRO A 121 -24.28 -11.85 -2.22
CA PRO A 121 -24.53 -12.66 -3.43
C PRO A 121 -25.93 -13.31 -3.49
N PHE A 122 -26.55 -13.50 -2.32
CA PHE A 122 -27.85 -14.16 -2.18
C PHE A 122 -29.01 -13.18 -1.99
N MET A 123 -28.77 -12.05 -1.31
CA MET A 123 -29.82 -11.12 -0.93
C MET A 123 -29.67 -9.73 -1.53
N GLU A 124 -28.57 -9.43 -2.18
CA GLU A 124 -28.28 -8.11 -2.79
C GLU A 124 -28.54 -6.93 -1.85
N ILE A 125 -28.15 -7.04 -0.57
CA ILE A 125 -28.45 -6.05 0.45
C ILE A 125 -27.58 -4.79 0.37
N ALA A 126 -26.34 -4.94 -0.11
CA ALA A 126 -25.38 -3.84 -0.25
C ALA A 126 -25.24 -3.40 -1.71
N ILE A 127 -25.22 -4.36 -2.64
CA ILE A 127 -25.05 -4.12 -4.07
C ILE A 127 -26.04 -4.99 -4.83
N GLU A 128 -26.79 -4.37 -5.74
CA GLU A 128 -27.63 -5.05 -6.72
C GLU A 128 -26.88 -5.13 -8.04
N TYR A 129 -26.91 -6.30 -8.69
CA TYR A 129 -26.20 -6.54 -9.94
C TYR A 129 -27.18 -6.62 -11.11
N LYS A 130 -27.00 -5.76 -12.12
CA LYS A 130 -27.85 -5.76 -13.32
C LYS A 130 -27.03 -6.18 -14.53
N PRO A 131 -27.53 -7.12 -15.36
CA PRO A 131 -26.82 -7.59 -16.53
C PRO A 131 -26.58 -6.45 -17.53
N ARG A 132 -25.42 -6.50 -18.20
CA ARG A 132 -25.00 -5.62 -19.31
C ARG A 132 -24.61 -6.46 -20.52
N ASP A 133 -24.82 -5.90 -21.71
CA ASP A 133 -24.35 -6.48 -22.96
C ASP A 133 -22.95 -5.95 -23.30
N THR A 134 -21.94 -6.45 -22.60
CA THR A 134 -20.53 -6.08 -22.75
C THR A 134 -19.65 -7.32 -22.78
N LEU A 135 -18.46 -7.23 -23.40
CA LEU A 135 -17.51 -8.36 -23.51
C LEU A 135 -16.95 -8.78 -22.14
N ILE A 136 -16.74 -7.82 -21.25
CA ILE A 136 -16.29 -8.01 -19.87
C ILE A 136 -17.16 -7.14 -18.95
N ALA A 137 -17.08 -7.36 -17.64
CA ALA A 137 -17.89 -6.65 -16.65
C ALA A 137 -19.39 -6.73 -17.03
N LYS A 138 -19.88 -7.96 -17.28
CA LYS A 138 -21.24 -8.24 -17.77
C LYS A 138 -22.35 -7.81 -16.82
N TYR A 139 -22.01 -7.28 -15.66
CA TYR A 139 -22.94 -6.78 -14.66
C TYR A 139 -22.56 -5.39 -14.19
N SER A 140 -23.55 -4.53 -14.04
CA SER A 140 -23.41 -3.20 -13.43
C SER A 140 -23.73 -3.27 -11.95
N TYR A 141 -23.03 -2.45 -11.16
CA TYR A 141 -23.23 -2.33 -9.72
C TYR A 141 -24.22 -1.20 -9.44
N HIS A 142 -25.32 -1.49 -8.78
CA HIS A 142 -26.21 -0.50 -8.20
C HIS A 142 -26.03 -0.47 -6.68
N MET A 143 -25.44 0.60 -6.20
CA MET A 143 -25.09 0.79 -4.81
C MET A 143 -26.33 1.02 -3.96
N LYS A 144 -26.43 0.30 -2.83
CA LYS A 144 -27.48 0.47 -1.80
C LYS A 144 -26.89 1.12 -0.55
N PRO A 145 -27.72 1.60 0.41
CA PRO A 145 -27.21 2.34 1.58
C PRO A 145 -26.13 1.61 2.41
N LEU A 146 -26.13 0.28 2.45
CA LEU A 146 -25.10 -0.48 3.15
C LEU A 146 -23.74 -0.39 2.44
N TYR A 147 -23.71 -0.29 1.11
CA TYR A 147 -22.48 -0.01 0.37
C TYR A 147 -21.99 1.42 0.59
N GLU A 148 -22.90 2.40 0.70
CA GLU A 148 -22.51 3.78 1.00
C GLU A 148 -21.82 3.87 2.37
N LEU A 149 -22.30 3.09 3.36
CA LEU A 149 -21.66 2.99 4.68
C LEU A 149 -20.24 2.41 4.58
N HIS A 150 -20.04 1.34 3.78
CA HIS A 150 -18.73 0.79 3.47
C HIS A 150 -17.80 1.85 2.87
N LEU A 151 -18.29 2.61 1.90
CA LEU A 151 -17.51 3.66 1.23
C LEU A 151 -17.06 4.74 2.24
N ILE A 152 -17.98 5.22 3.08
CA ILE A 152 -17.66 6.20 4.14
C ILE A 152 -16.59 5.66 5.07
N PHE A 153 -16.72 4.41 5.53
CA PHE A 153 -15.74 3.79 6.41
C PHE A 153 -14.37 3.70 5.76
N SER A 154 -14.29 3.23 4.51
CA SER A 154 -13.04 3.09 3.77
C SER A 154 -12.32 4.45 3.64
N TYR A 155 -13.04 5.52 3.29
CA TYR A 155 -12.44 6.86 3.23
C TYR A 155 -12.02 7.39 4.61
N VAL A 156 -12.77 7.13 5.67
CA VAL A 156 -12.37 7.47 7.04
C VAL A 156 -11.06 6.75 7.41
N MET A 157 -10.92 5.47 7.06
CA MET A 157 -9.68 4.71 7.28
C MET A 157 -8.49 5.34 6.55
N VAL A 158 -8.67 5.72 5.30
CA VAL A 158 -7.64 6.41 4.51
C VAL A 158 -7.27 7.75 5.15
N LEU A 159 -8.24 8.54 5.59
CA LEU A 159 -7.99 9.81 6.28
C LEU A 159 -7.22 9.62 7.60
N LEU A 160 -7.50 8.56 8.36
CA LEU A 160 -6.74 8.21 9.56
C LEU A 160 -5.29 7.88 9.23
N VAL A 161 -5.03 7.10 8.18
CA VAL A 161 -3.68 6.76 7.71
C VAL A 161 -2.92 8.02 7.29
N VAL A 162 -3.53 8.87 6.46
CA VAL A 162 -2.93 10.14 6.01
C VAL A 162 -2.68 11.07 7.20
N GLY A 163 -3.61 11.17 8.13
CA GLY A 163 -3.47 11.98 9.36
C GLY A 163 -2.29 11.53 10.24
N LEU A 164 -2.07 10.21 10.36
CA LEU A 164 -0.89 9.66 11.06
C LEU A 164 0.41 10.04 10.35
N LEU A 165 0.46 9.97 9.02
CA LEU A 165 1.62 10.34 8.22
C LEU A 165 1.93 11.84 8.33
N ILE A 166 0.93 12.72 8.18
CA ILE A 166 1.09 14.17 8.33
C ILE A 166 1.62 14.51 9.73
N ARG A 167 1.01 13.93 10.77
CA ARG A 167 1.49 14.13 12.15
C ARG A 167 2.94 13.69 12.34
N LYS A 168 3.38 12.65 11.64
CA LYS A 168 4.78 12.19 11.67
C LYS A 168 5.69 13.17 10.94
N ILE A 169 5.31 13.62 9.75
CA ILE A 169 6.06 14.59 8.93
C ILE A 169 6.35 15.88 9.71
N CYS A 170 5.36 16.38 10.48
CA CYS A 170 5.52 17.57 11.29
C CYS A 170 6.54 17.43 12.44
N LYS A 171 6.91 16.19 12.81
CA LYS A 171 7.79 15.90 13.97
C LYS A 171 9.18 15.42 13.58
N ILE A 172 9.44 15.17 12.30
CA ILE A 172 10.73 14.65 11.83
C ILE A 172 11.54 15.72 11.10
N PRO A 173 12.89 15.61 11.09
CA PRO A 173 13.76 16.46 10.29
C PRO A 173 13.39 16.44 8.80
N HIS A 174 13.71 17.56 8.12
CA HIS A 174 13.32 17.78 6.71
C HIS A 174 13.84 16.69 5.77
N GLU A 175 15.03 16.15 6.04
CA GLU A 175 15.70 15.13 5.22
C GLU A 175 14.90 13.82 5.10
N TYR A 176 14.06 13.52 6.09
CA TYR A 176 13.27 12.28 6.13
C TYR A 176 11.83 12.46 5.69
N ARG A 177 11.38 13.68 5.38
CA ARG A 177 9.98 13.98 5.04
C ARG A 177 9.56 13.37 3.71
N TRP A 178 10.46 13.31 2.74
CA TRP A 178 10.18 12.77 1.42
C TRP A 178 9.68 11.33 1.44
N GLN A 179 10.18 10.53 2.33
CA GLN A 179 9.78 9.14 2.55
C GLN A 179 8.29 9.01 2.91
N TYR A 180 7.78 9.89 3.77
CA TYR A 180 6.36 9.89 4.16
C TYR A 180 5.49 10.61 3.13
N LEU A 181 6.02 11.64 2.50
CA LEU A 181 5.32 12.41 1.48
C LEU A 181 5.04 11.55 0.24
N SER A 182 6.00 10.72 -0.19
CA SER A 182 5.81 9.79 -1.32
C SER A 182 4.67 8.79 -1.07
N VAL A 183 4.53 8.31 0.18
CA VAL A 183 3.41 7.44 0.56
C VAL A 183 2.08 8.20 0.49
N ILE A 184 2.02 9.45 0.99
CA ILE A 184 0.80 10.27 0.90
C ILE A 184 0.42 10.51 -0.55
N ILE A 185 1.37 10.88 -1.40
CA ILE A 185 1.12 11.09 -2.85
C ILE A 185 0.55 9.81 -3.48
N GLY A 186 1.14 8.66 -3.19
CA GLY A 186 0.64 7.38 -3.68
C GLY A 186 -0.81 7.11 -3.26
N ILE A 187 -1.14 7.32 -1.98
CA ILE A 187 -2.50 7.17 -1.46
C ILE A 187 -3.46 8.13 -2.16
N LEU A 188 -3.07 9.40 -2.37
CA LEU A 188 -3.91 10.38 -3.05
C LEU A 188 -4.17 10.02 -4.52
N ILE A 189 -3.19 9.41 -5.20
CA ILE A 189 -3.36 8.91 -6.57
C ILE A 189 -4.41 7.79 -6.60
N ILE A 190 -4.36 6.83 -5.65
CA ILE A 190 -5.36 5.76 -5.56
C ILE A 190 -6.75 6.33 -5.31
N VAL A 191 -6.87 7.22 -4.31
CA VAL A 191 -8.16 7.85 -3.96
C VAL A 191 -8.72 8.62 -5.14
N GLY A 192 -7.87 9.37 -5.86
CA GLY A 192 -8.26 10.11 -7.07
C GLY A 192 -8.73 9.17 -8.19
N SER A 193 -8.00 8.08 -8.44
CA SER A 193 -8.38 7.09 -9.46
C SER A 193 -9.69 6.39 -9.11
N ASN A 194 -9.90 6.03 -7.84
CA ASN A 194 -11.13 5.44 -7.37
C ASN A 194 -12.32 6.42 -7.46
N ALA A 195 -12.11 7.68 -7.10
CA ALA A 195 -13.14 8.71 -7.25
C ALA A 195 -13.52 8.91 -8.73
N ILE A 196 -12.55 8.91 -9.64
CA ILE A 196 -12.81 8.98 -11.09
C ILE A 196 -13.68 7.80 -11.53
N PHE A 197 -13.34 6.58 -11.11
CA PHE A 197 -14.13 5.38 -11.43
C PHE A 197 -15.57 5.46 -10.89
N LEU A 198 -15.77 5.97 -9.68
CA LEU A 198 -17.09 6.06 -9.05
C LEU A 198 -17.97 7.18 -9.63
N PHE A 199 -17.41 8.33 -10.00
CA PHE A 199 -18.16 9.54 -10.34
C PHE A 199 -18.19 9.86 -11.84
N LEU A 200 -17.38 9.20 -12.67
CA LEU A 200 -17.41 9.37 -14.13
C LEU A 200 -18.17 8.18 -14.78
N PRO A 201 -19.49 8.27 -14.92
CA PRO A 201 -20.25 7.23 -15.60
C PRO A 201 -19.91 7.23 -17.09
N GLY A 202 -19.63 6.05 -17.62
CA GLY A 202 -19.40 5.87 -19.05
C GLY A 202 -19.61 4.42 -19.46
N GLU A 203 -20.14 4.22 -20.67
CA GLU A 203 -20.39 2.90 -21.24
C GLU A 203 -19.17 2.32 -21.99
N SER A 204 -18.10 3.11 -22.14
CA SER A 204 -16.90 2.63 -22.82
C SER A 204 -16.14 1.61 -21.95
N VAL A 205 -15.48 0.65 -22.57
CA VAL A 205 -14.65 -0.38 -21.88
C VAL A 205 -13.61 0.26 -20.95
N VAL A 206 -13.10 1.43 -21.32
CA VAL A 206 -12.15 2.20 -20.49
C VAL A 206 -12.76 2.58 -19.14
N ASN A 207 -14.04 2.97 -19.12
CA ASN A 207 -14.74 3.38 -17.90
C ASN A 207 -15.29 2.22 -17.08
N LEU A 208 -15.27 1.00 -17.63
CA LEU A 208 -15.68 -0.23 -16.93
C LEU A 208 -14.55 -0.85 -16.10
N LEU A 209 -13.32 -0.42 -16.32
CA LEU A 209 -12.14 -0.96 -15.64
C LEU A 209 -11.72 -0.08 -14.46
N ASP A 210 -11.58 -0.68 -13.30
CA ASP A 210 -11.05 0.02 -12.13
C ASP A 210 -9.52 0.13 -12.20
N TYR A 211 -9.03 1.32 -12.49
CA TYR A 211 -7.59 1.60 -12.54
C TYR A 211 -6.95 1.82 -11.16
N SER A 212 -7.74 1.98 -10.10
CA SER A 212 -7.22 2.13 -8.73
C SER A 212 -6.51 0.87 -8.24
N ILE A 213 -6.87 -0.29 -8.79
CA ILE A 213 -6.28 -1.58 -8.47
C ILE A 213 -4.76 -1.57 -8.68
N GLY A 214 -4.29 -1.08 -9.84
CA GLY A 214 -2.85 -0.92 -10.07
C GLY A 214 -2.15 0.02 -9.09
N GLY A 215 -2.89 0.97 -8.54
CA GLY A 215 -2.41 1.89 -7.52
C GLY A 215 -2.05 1.20 -6.19
N TYR A 216 -2.77 0.16 -5.79
CA TYR A 216 -2.48 -0.55 -4.53
C TYR A 216 -1.09 -1.16 -4.52
N SER A 217 -0.68 -1.83 -5.60
CA SER A 217 0.66 -2.42 -5.74
C SER A 217 1.76 -1.37 -5.75
N VAL A 218 1.57 -0.26 -6.50
CA VAL A 218 2.53 0.85 -6.53
C VAL A 218 2.73 1.43 -5.14
N VAL A 219 1.66 1.67 -4.39
CA VAL A 219 1.74 2.21 -3.02
C VAL A 219 2.36 1.20 -2.07
N SER A 220 2.00 -0.09 -2.16
CA SER A 220 2.62 -1.16 -1.39
C SER A 220 4.13 -1.22 -1.62
N PHE A 221 4.58 -1.07 -2.87
CA PHE A 221 6.00 -1.00 -3.21
C PHE A 221 6.67 0.24 -2.62
N ILE A 222 6.07 1.42 -2.76
CA ILE A 222 6.59 2.67 -2.19
C ILE A 222 6.73 2.55 -0.67
N ILE A 223 5.72 1.99 0.01
CA ILE A 223 5.75 1.79 1.47
C ILE A 223 6.87 0.82 1.84
N TYR A 224 6.95 -0.33 1.16
CA TYR A 224 8.00 -1.32 1.41
C TYR A 224 9.40 -0.72 1.27
N TRP A 225 9.65 -0.08 0.14
CA TRP A 225 10.95 0.55 -0.16
C TRP A 225 11.28 1.66 0.85
N SER A 226 10.33 2.54 1.13
CA SER A 226 10.50 3.64 2.09
C SER A 226 10.80 3.14 3.50
N CYS A 227 10.15 2.06 3.93
CA CYS A 227 10.25 1.58 5.31
C CYS A 227 11.47 0.68 5.55
N PHE A 228 11.87 -0.10 4.57
CA PHE A 228 12.86 -1.16 4.78
C PHE A 228 14.18 -0.95 4.03
N ASP A 229 14.15 -0.37 2.85
CA ASP A 229 15.36 -0.22 2.05
C ASP A 229 15.94 1.20 2.14
N TYR A 230 15.13 2.23 1.93
CA TYR A 230 15.61 3.62 1.99
C TYR A 230 16.05 4.04 3.40
N SER A 231 15.27 3.68 4.43
CA SER A 231 15.54 4.07 5.82
C SER A 231 16.83 3.45 6.39
N THR A 232 17.15 2.21 5.99
CA THR A 232 18.25 1.46 6.58
C THR A 232 19.61 1.85 5.98
N HIS A 233 19.69 1.94 4.66
CA HIS A 233 20.96 2.28 3.99
C HIS A 233 21.32 3.76 4.07
N GLY A 234 20.36 4.66 3.84
CA GLY A 234 20.61 6.12 3.89
C GLY A 234 20.95 6.63 5.29
N MET A 235 20.25 6.11 6.31
CA MET A 235 20.50 6.49 7.70
C MET A 235 21.83 5.95 8.22
N LEU A 236 22.14 4.69 7.91
CA LEU A 236 23.39 4.05 8.33
C LEU A 236 24.61 4.74 7.71
N ASN A 237 24.53 5.08 6.42
CA ASN A 237 25.61 5.80 5.76
C ASN A 237 25.78 7.23 6.30
N LYS A 238 24.68 7.98 6.52
CA LYS A 238 24.77 9.32 7.14
C LYS A 238 25.27 9.27 8.57
N LEU A 239 24.86 8.27 9.37
CA LEU A 239 25.37 8.07 10.72
C LEU A 239 26.85 7.70 10.70
N LYS A 240 27.27 6.79 9.83
CA LYS A 240 28.69 6.43 9.67
C LYS A 240 29.51 7.66 9.32
N THR A 241 29.09 8.43 8.31
CA THR A 241 29.78 9.64 7.89
C THR A 241 29.77 10.70 9.02
N SER A 242 28.62 10.94 9.65
CA SER A 242 28.53 11.92 10.75
C SER A 242 29.36 11.54 11.97
N ILE A 243 29.38 10.25 12.35
CA ILE A 243 30.23 9.77 13.44
C ILE A 243 31.69 9.90 13.05
N PHE A 244 32.03 9.46 11.83
CA PHE A 244 33.40 9.48 11.34
C PHE A 244 33.97 10.90 11.26
N GLU A 245 33.19 11.88 10.77
CA GLU A 245 33.62 13.28 10.68
C GLU A 245 33.62 14.02 12.05
N ASN A 246 32.75 13.62 12.98
CA ASN A 246 32.62 14.31 14.27
C ASN A 246 33.40 13.66 15.43
N ILE A 247 34.09 12.52 15.19
CA ILE A 247 35.02 11.97 16.19
C ILE A 247 36.14 13.00 16.44
N GLY A 248 36.40 13.27 17.72
CA GLY A 248 37.41 14.25 18.12
C GLY A 248 38.87 13.91 17.76
N GLN A 249 39.09 12.75 17.17
CA GLN A 249 40.41 12.22 16.76
C GLN A 249 40.47 12.09 15.25
N GLY A 250 41.65 12.26 14.65
CA GLY A 250 41.91 11.93 13.25
C GLY A 250 41.84 10.43 13.05
N ILE A 251 41.00 9.98 12.11
CA ILE A 251 40.87 8.58 11.73
C ILE A 251 41.36 8.45 10.30
N VAL A 252 42.21 7.45 10.08
CA VAL A 252 42.75 7.08 8.78
C VAL A 252 42.57 5.58 8.61
N LEU A 253 42.03 5.14 7.49
CA LEU A 253 41.84 3.74 7.13
C LEU A 253 42.69 3.39 5.92
N PHE A 254 43.46 2.32 6.01
CA PHE A 254 44.24 1.79 4.93
C PHE A 254 43.70 0.40 4.52
N ASP A 255 43.94 -0.01 3.29
CA ASP A 255 43.76 -1.40 2.84
C ASP A 255 44.93 -2.30 3.28
N ASP A 256 44.84 -3.59 2.94
CA ASP A 256 45.88 -4.57 3.27
C ASP A 256 47.21 -4.31 2.51
N ASP A 257 47.17 -3.47 1.48
CA ASP A 257 48.32 -3.04 0.68
C ASP A 257 48.84 -1.65 1.07
N GLU A 258 48.41 -1.13 2.24
CA GLU A 258 48.80 0.18 2.82
C GLU A 258 48.31 1.41 2.00
N HIS A 259 47.35 1.23 1.07
CA HIS A 259 46.74 2.37 0.39
C HIS A 259 45.65 3.04 1.27
N LEU A 260 45.63 4.36 1.25
CA LEU A 260 44.64 5.16 1.95
C LEU A 260 43.25 4.95 1.36
N ILE A 261 42.34 4.34 2.14
CA ILE A 261 40.93 4.15 1.74
C ILE A 261 40.08 5.34 2.12
N LEU A 262 40.24 5.84 3.37
CA LEU A 262 39.34 6.83 3.94
C LEU A 262 40.03 7.61 5.07
N HIS A 263 39.73 8.88 5.21
CA HIS A 263 40.13 9.72 6.35
C HIS A 263 39.01 10.70 6.71
N ASN A 264 38.96 11.15 7.96
CA ASN A 264 38.09 12.23 8.38
C ASN A 264 38.77 13.59 8.33
N GLU A 265 37.98 14.68 8.41
CA GLU A 265 38.53 16.07 8.35
C GLU A 265 39.56 16.39 9.44
N ARG A 266 39.56 15.63 10.54
CA ARG A 266 40.51 15.83 11.66
C ARG A 266 41.79 15.04 11.54
N ALA A 267 41.92 14.19 10.52
CA ALA A 267 43.19 13.52 10.21
C ALA A 267 44.18 14.55 9.67
N ASP A 268 45.21 14.87 10.44
CA ASP A 268 46.25 15.80 10.02
C ASP A 268 47.27 15.07 9.11
N PHE A 269 47.28 15.39 7.80
CA PHE A 269 48.17 14.84 6.80
C PHE A 269 49.51 15.60 6.71
N SER A 270 49.98 16.24 7.77
CA SER A 270 51.27 16.91 7.76
C SER A 270 52.44 15.99 7.37
N TRP A 271 52.30 14.68 7.48
CA TRP A 271 53.29 13.69 7.12
C TRP A 271 53.28 13.31 5.62
N GLU A 272 52.25 13.65 4.82
CA GLU A 272 52.24 13.43 3.36
C GLU A 272 53.28 14.25 2.60
N LYS A 273 53.87 15.27 3.26
CA LYS A 273 54.91 16.11 2.65
C LYS A 273 56.34 15.56 2.76
N ASN A 274 56.52 14.42 3.42
CA ASN A 274 57.84 13.86 3.71
C ASN A 274 58.05 12.42 3.12
N CYS A 275 57.19 11.95 2.22
CA CYS A 275 57.39 10.71 1.47
C CYS A 275 57.69 10.98 0.00
#